data_3859a7d74c1abac7eccf23d5ffa069b9
#
_entry.id   3859a7d74c1abac7eccf23d5ffa069b9
#
_cell.length_a   1.000
_cell.length_b   1.000
_cell.length_c   1.000
_cell.angle_alpha   90.00
_cell.angle_beta   90.00
_cell.angle_gamma   90.00
#
_symmetry.space_group_name_H-M   'P 1'
#
loop_
_entity.id
_entity.type
_entity.pdbx_description
1 polymer ?
#
loop_
_entity_poly.entity_id
_entity_poly.type
_entity_poly.pdbx_seq_one_letter_code
_entity_poly.pdbx_strand_id
1 'polypeptide(L)'
;VIRCARPAPLVASNAAGYATLREIEGRLKSIRNIEKITKTMKVVASTKLTRAQKAMWQSRTYGQTSNTVFDSAETKAMEGEGKRTLIIVCSSDKGLCGGIHSGMSRKVRAMLTQIPDADLAVIGEKCKAQLGRSNPKNMVISFAGAGKDIPTFADASCIADQISMLNSEYISIKIIYNKFINAGSYEATVQEAFSEEAIINSRKSGRQTT
;
A
#
# COMPACT_ATOMS: atom_id res chain seq x y z
N VAL A 1 -68.27 34.26 -21.43
CA VAL A 1 -66.98 33.54 -21.55
C VAL A 1 -66.02 34.11 -20.51
N ILE A 2 -65.85 33.42 -19.40
CA ILE A 2 -65.01 33.85 -18.26
C ILE A 2 -63.57 33.33 -18.58
N ARG A 3 -62.61 34.26 -18.83
CA ARG A 3 -61.22 33.97 -19.03
C ARG A 3 -60.55 33.87 -17.61
N CYS A 4 -60.25 32.66 -17.18
CA CYS A 4 -59.37 32.45 -16.04
C CYS A 4 -57.94 32.91 -16.41
N ALA A 5 -57.42 33.94 -15.77
CA ALA A 5 -56.03 34.35 -15.87
C ALA A 5 -55.19 33.36 -15.09
N ARG A 6 -54.18 32.75 -15.74
CA ARG A 6 -53.16 31.93 -15.11
C ARG A 6 -52.29 32.81 -14.20
N PRO A 7 -52.05 32.42 -12.95
CA PRO A 7 -51.11 33.15 -12.12
C PRO A 7 -49.72 33.03 -12.71
N ALA A 8 -49.02 34.15 -12.80
CA ALA A 8 -47.63 34.19 -13.24
C ALA A 8 -46.74 33.35 -12.29
N PRO A 9 -45.72 32.62 -12.82
CA PRO A 9 -44.81 31.88 -11.97
C PRO A 9 -44.03 32.87 -11.09
N LEU A 10 -44.12 32.66 -9.77
CA LEU A 10 -43.26 33.34 -8.81
C LEU A 10 -41.84 32.97 -9.10
N VAL A 11 -41.09 33.87 -9.75
CA VAL A 11 -39.64 33.77 -9.89
C VAL A 11 -39.07 33.88 -8.47
N ALA A 12 -38.73 32.75 -7.89
CA ALA A 12 -37.96 32.72 -6.65
C ALA A 12 -36.62 33.45 -6.92
N SER A 13 -36.55 34.70 -6.45
CA SER A 13 -35.27 35.42 -6.44
C SER A 13 -34.29 34.63 -5.61
N ASN A 14 -33.27 34.08 -6.21
CA ASN A 14 -32.07 33.58 -5.52
C ASN A 14 -31.35 34.78 -4.89
N ALA A 15 -31.96 35.37 -3.85
CA ALA A 15 -31.26 36.30 -2.98
C ALA A 15 -30.18 35.46 -2.25
N ALA A 16 -28.93 35.59 -2.69
CA ALA A 16 -27.78 35.06 -1.95
C ALA A 16 -27.85 35.71 -0.54
N GLY A 17 -28.35 34.94 0.42
CA GLY A 17 -28.47 35.41 1.80
C GLY A 17 -27.07 35.69 2.33
N TYR A 18 -26.76 36.94 2.61
CA TYR A 18 -25.52 37.28 3.30
C TYR A 18 -25.52 36.61 4.66
N ALA A 19 -24.41 35.86 4.94
CA ALA A 19 -24.25 35.17 6.21
C ALA A 19 -24.30 36.20 7.37
N THR A 20 -25.05 35.87 8.43
CA THR A 20 -25.13 36.72 9.61
C THR A 20 -23.79 36.76 10.35
N LEU A 21 -23.49 37.83 11.08
CA LEU A 21 -22.27 37.97 11.87
C LEU A 21 -22.06 36.76 12.79
N ARG A 22 -23.12 36.26 13.40
CA ARG A 22 -23.08 35.06 14.27
C ARG A 22 -22.67 33.77 13.52
N GLU A 23 -23.08 33.61 12.28
CA GLU A 23 -22.70 32.49 11.45
C GLU A 23 -21.21 32.59 11.07
N ILE A 24 -20.74 33.78 10.74
CA ILE A 24 -19.33 34.05 10.43
C ILE A 24 -18.46 33.76 11.65
N GLU A 25 -18.84 34.22 12.83
CA GLU A 25 -18.15 33.93 14.09
C GLU A 25 -18.13 32.43 14.40
N GLY A 26 -19.24 31.72 14.19
CA GLY A 26 -19.31 30.26 14.35
C GLY A 26 -18.36 29.51 13.38
N ARG A 27 -18.30 29.91 12.12
CA ARG A 27 -17.37 29.36 11.11
C ARG A 27 -15.94 29.66 11.48
N LEU A 28 -15.64 30.90 11.91
CA LEU A 28 -14.30 31.30 12.34
C LEU A 28 -13.80 30.45 13.52
N LYS A 29 -14.67 30.22 14.52
CA LYS A 29 -14.36 29.37 15.68
C LYS A 29 -14.08 27.91 15.24
N SER A 30 -14.89 27.38 14.33
CA SER A 30 -14.70 26.03 13.78
C SER A 30 -13.38 25.91 13.03
N ILE A 31 -13.03 26.87 12.18
CA ILE A 31 -11.76 26.89 11.42
C ILE A 31 -10.57 26.97 12.36
N ARG A 32 -10.60 27.84 13.39
CA ARG A 32 -9.56 27.91 14.41
C ARG A 32 -9.36 26.61 15.18
N ASN A 33 -10.44 25.92 15.48
CA ASN A 33 -10.36 24.60 16.13
C ASN A 33 -9.70 23.56 15.21
N ILE A 34 -10.08 23.53 13.92
CA ILE A 34 -9.48 22.65 12.92
C ILE A 34 -8.00 22.96 12.75
N GLU A 35 -7.61 24.23 12.69
CA GLU A 35 -6.22 24.66 12.62
C GLU A 35 -5.42 24.12 13.81
N LYS A 36 -5.91 24.31 15.03
CA LYS A 36 -5.26 23.81 16.25
C LYS A 36 -5.08 22.29 16.24
N ILE A 37 -6.12 21.54 15.86
CA ILE A 37 -6.08 20.09 15.75
C ILE A 37 -5.03 19.67 14.70
N THR A 38 -5.09 20.25 13.51
CA THR A 38 -4.19 19.92 12.40
C THR A 38 -2.73 20.21 12.76
N LYS A 39 -2.47 21.34 13.43
CA LYS A 39 -1.13 21.70 13.91
C LYS A 39 -0.61 20.67 14.91
N THR A 40 -1.44 20.23 15.85
CA THR A 40 -1.06 19.20 16.81
C THR A 40 -0.79 17.86 16.12
N MET A 41 -1.65 17.46 15.17
CA MET A 41 -1.44 16.24 14.38
C MET A 41 -0.13 16.29 13.58
N LYS A 42 0.21 17.45 13.01
CA LYS A 42 1.49 17.66 12.30
C LYS A 42 2.68 17.42 13.22
N VAL A 43 2.67 17.95 14.45
CA VAL A 43 3.78 17.75 15.41
C VAL A 43 3.93 16.26 15.78
N VAL A 44 2.82 15.58 16.11
CA VAL A 44 2.84 14.14 16.44
C VAL A 44 3.32 13.30 15.25
N ALA A 45 2.84 13.60 14.05
CA ALA A 45 3.27 12.89 12.84
C ALA A 45 4.76 13.11 12.54
N SER A 46 5.27 14.33 12.73
CA SER A 46 6.70 14.66 12.54
C SER A 46 7.60 13.85 13.47
N THR A 47 7.21 13.72 14.74
CA THR A 47 7.98 12.93 15.71
C THR A 47 8.02 11.44 15.34
N LYS A 48 6.88 10.89 14.90
CA LYS A 48 6.81 9.50 14.43
C LYS A 48 7.62 9.29 13.15
N LEU A 49 7.58 10.24 12.22
CA LEU A 49 8.35 10.20 10.98
C LEU A 49 9.86 10.10 11.26
N THR A 50 10.39 10.92 12.17
CA THR A 50 11.81 10.89 12.52
C THR A 50 12.24 9.53 13.05
N ARG A 51 11.43 8.90 13.91
CA ARG A 51 11.71 7.54 14.42
C ARG A 51 11.66 6.49 13.29
N ALA A 52 10.65 6.55 12.44
CA ALA A 52 10.51 5.63 11.33
C ALA A 52 11.65 5.77 10.31
N GLN A 53 12.07 7.01 10.00
CA GLN A 53 13.22 7.26 9.13
C GLN A 53 14.51 6.68 9.71
N LYS A 54 14.76 6.84 11.01
CA LYS A 54 15.95 6.25 11.65
C LYS A 54 15.95 4.73 11.53
N ALA A 55 14.83 4.07 11.83
CA ALA A 55 14.70 2.62 11.69
C ALA A 55 14.87 2.16 10.23
N MET A 56 14.28 2.89 9.28
CA MET A 56 14.44 2.61 7.85
C MET A 56 15.90 2.71 7.38
N TRP A 57 16.63 3.74 7.82
CA TRP A 57 18.04 3.88 7.46
C TRP A 57 18.89 2.72 7.98
N GLN A 58 18.63 2.27 9.21
CA GLN A 58 19.32 1.11 9.79
C GLN A 58 19.04 -0.18 9.02
N SER A 59 17.78 -0.43 8.65
CA SER A 59 17.41 -1.63 7.92
C SER A 59 17.76 -1.58 6.43
N ARG A 60 17.91 -0.39 5.84
CA ARG A 60 18.29 -0.24 4.43
C ARG A 60 19.67 -0.84 4.12
N THR A 61 20.64 -0.65 4.99
CA THR A 61 21.98 -1.23 4.85
C THR A 61 21.92 -2.76 4.85
N TYR A 62 21.12 -3.34 5.76
CA TYR A 62 20.89 -4.78 5.78
C TYR A 62 20.27 -5.31 4.48
N GLY A 63 19.22 -4.66 4.00
CA GLY A 63 18.55 -5.05 2.75
C GLY A 63 19.45 -4.92 1.51
N GLN A 64 20.29 -3.89 1.45
CA GLN A 64 21.25 -3.72 0.36
C GLN A 64 22.32 -4.83 0.38
N THR A 65 22.88 -5.13 1.55
CA THR A 65 23.87 -6.20 1.70
C THR A 65 23.27 -7.57 1.35
N SER A 66 22.02 -7.83 1.74
CA SER A 66 21.31 -9.06 1.39
C SER A 66 21.14 -9.20 -0.13
N ASN A 67 20.77 -8.12 -0.83
CA ASN A 67 20.63 -8.14 -2.29
C ASN A 67 21.97 -8.37 -3.01
N THR A 68 23.07 -7.79 -2.52
CA THR A 68 24.40 -8.03 -3.14
C THR A 68 24.83 -9.49 -3.08
N VAL A 69 24.35 -10.26 -2.10
CA VAL A 69 24.63 -11.71 -2.03
C VAL A 69 23.93 -12.44 -3.18
N PHE A 70 22.66 -12.09 -3.47
CA PHE A 70 21.92 -12.69 -4.58
C PHE A 70 22.46 -12.26 -5.94
N ASP A 71 22.87 -10.99 -6.08
CA ASP A 71 23.53 -10.47 -7.29
C ASP A 71 24.86 -11.18 -7.53
N SER A 72 25.66 -11.39 -6.49
CA SER A 72 26.95 -12.10 -6.57
C SER A 72 26.78 -13.61 -6.86
N ALA A 73 25.66 -14.18 -6.45
CA ALA A 73 25.31 -15.57 -6.74
C ALA A 73 24.69 -15.75 -8.14
N GLU A 74 24.54 -14.67 -8.92
CA GLU A 74 23.86 -14.65 -10.23
C GLU A 74 22.50 -15.36 -10.21
N THR A 75 21.76 -15.22 -9.08
CA THR A 75 20.48 -15.89 -8.91
C THR A 75 19.47 -15.30 -9.88
N LYS A 76 18.94 -16.12 -10.79
CA LYS A 76 17.90 -15.73 -11.74
C LYS A 76 16.55 -16.27 -11.31
N ALA A 77 15.50 -15.50 -11.59
CA ALA A 77 14.14 -16.00 -11.43
C ALA A 77 13.94 -17.21 -12.35
N MET A 78 13.36 -18.27 -11.83
CA MET A 78 13.04 -19.42 -12.66
C MET A 78 11.87 -19.08 -13.58
N GLU A 79 12.05 -19.22 -14.87
CA GLU A 79 10.99 -19.22 -15.85
C GLU A 79 10.53 -20.67 -16.05
N GLY A 80 9.29 -20.98 -15.72
CA GLY A 80 8.74 -22.33 -15.87
C GLY A 80 7.25 -22.25 -16.20
N GLU A 81 6.82 -23.00 -17.19
CA GLU A 81 5.43 -23.13 -17.55
C GLU A 81 4.67 -23.92 -16.46
N GLY A 82 3.51 -23.43 -16.05
CA GLY A 82 2.56 -24.12 -15.20
C GLY A 82 2.62 -23.85 -13.70
N LYS A 83 3.59 -23.09 -13.19
CA LYS A 83 3.65 -22.69 -11.77
C LYS A 83 3.11 -21.26 -11.58
N ARG A 84 2.51 -20.99 -10.41
CA ARG A 84 1.88 -19.71 -10.09
C ARG A 84 2.88 -18.66 -9.62
N THR A 85 2.52 -17.40 -9.82
CA THR A 85 3.24 -16.24 -9.25
C THR A 85 2.55 -15.81 -7.97
N LEU A 86 3.32 -15.59 -6.90
CA LEU A 86 2.82 -14.98 -5.67
C LEU A 86 3.16 -13.49 -5.66
N ILE A 87 2.16 -12.65 -5.45
CA ILE A 87 2.33 -11.20 -5.26
C ILE A 87 2.08 -10.86 -3.80
N ILE A 88 3.12 -10.42 -3.10
CA ILE A 88 3.05 -9.99 -1.70
C ILE A 88 2.89 -8.47 -1.69
N VAL A 89 1.79 -7.97 -1.15
CA VAL A 89 1.47 -6.55 -1.08
C VAL A 89 1.75 -6.02 0.33
N CYS A 90 2.85 -5.29 0.51
CA CYS A 90 3.23 -4.70 1.79
C CYS A 90 2.55 -3.34 1.99
N SER A 91 1.44 -3.34 2.69
CA SER A 91 0.67 -2.15 3.06
C SER A 91 0.63 -1.98 4.59
N SER A 92 -0.32 -1.22 5.11
CA SER A 92 -0.52 -1.07 6.55
C SER A 92 -2.00 -0.87 6.90
N ASP A 93 -2.29 -0.90 8.21
CA ASP A 93 -3.63 -0.62 8.76
C ASP A 93 -3.83 0.87 9.05
N LYS A 94 -2.77 1.69 8.98
CA LYS A 94 -2.85 3.12 9.28
C LYS A 94 -3.74 3.85 8.30
N GLY A 95 -4.54 4.75 8.83
CA GLY A 95 -5.32 5.72 8.07
C GLY A 95 -4.64 7.09 8.03
N LEU A 96 -5.29 8.05 7.37
CA LEU A 96 -4.84 9.44 7.24
C LEU A 96 -3.44 9.60 6.60
N CYS A 97 -3.12 8.70 5.68
CA CYS A 97 -1.82 8.65 4.99
C CYS A 97 -1.92 9.00 3.49
N GLY A 98 -2.93 9.77 3.10
CA GLY A 98 -3.15 10.19 1.71
C GLY A 98 -3.49 9.02 0.78
N GLY A 99 -2.97 9.05 -0.44
CA GLY A 99 -3.26 8.08 -1.51
C GLY A 99 -2.36 6.83 -1.53
N ILE A 100 -1.61 6.56 -0.48
CA ILE A 100 -0.58 5.51 -0.45
C ILE A 100 -1.16 4.12 -0.74
N HIS A 101 -2.27 3.77 -0.09
CA HIS A 101 -2.93 2.47 -0.27
C HIS A 101 -3.62 2.34 -1.63
N SER A 102 -4.27 3.41 -2.09
CA SER A 102 -4.95 3.41 -3.39
C SER A 102 -3.97 3.36 -4.57
N GLY A 103 -2.81 4.03 -4.43
CA GLY A 103 -1.72 3.96 -5.41
C GLY A 103 -1.18 2.53 -5.54
N MET A 104 -0.90 1.89 -4.41
CA MET A 104 -0.44 0.51 -4.36
C MET A 104 -1.48 -0.46 -4.95
N SER A 105 -2.74 -0.35 -4.54
CA SER A 105 -3.83 -1.21 -5.06
C SER A 105 -4.03 -1.03 -6.57
N ARG A 106 -3.79 0.17 -7.11
CA ARG A 106 -3.82 0.42 -8.57
C ARG A 106 -2.68 -0.32 -9.26
N LYS A 107 -1.47 -0.26 -8.71
CA LYS A 107 -0.31 -0.97 -9.27
C LYS A 107 -0.52 -2.48 -9.26
N VAL A 108 -1.03 -3.05 -8.16
CA VAL A 108 -1.36 -4.47 -8.05
C VAL A 108 -2.39 -4.88 -9.11
N ARG A 109 -3.46 -4.12 -9.28
CA ARG A 109 -4.47 -4.41 -10.32
C ARG A 109 -3.90 -4.37 -11.74
N ALA A 110 -3.02 -3.42 -12.03
CA ALA A 110 -2.33 -3.36 -13.32
C ALA A 110 -1.45 -4.60 -13.55
N MET A 111 -0.78 -5.11 -12.50
CA MET A 111 -0.01 -6.35 -12.59
C MET A 111 -0.90 -7.58 -12.77
N LEU A 112 -2.03 -7.67 -12.07
CA LEU A 112 -2.99 -8.76 -12.23
C LEU A 112 -3.63 -8.80 -13.63
N THR A 113 -3.68 -7.67 -14.32
CA THR A 113 -4.10 -7.65 -15.73
C THR A 113 -3.08 -8.33 -16.64
N GLN A 114 -1.79 -8.28 -16.27
CA GLN A 114 -0.71 -8.95 -17.02
C GLN A 114 -0.56 -10.42 -16.60
N ILE A 115 -0.79 -10.73 -15.32
CA ILE A 115 -0.67 -12.08 -14.74
C ILE A 115 -1.98 -12.41 -14.01
N PRO A 116 -3.03 -12.86 -14.73
CA PRO A 116 -4.36 -13.07 -14.14
C PRO A 116 -4.40 -14.18 -13.08
N ASP A 117 -3.55 -15.18 -13.22
CA ASP A 117 -3.49 -16.36 -12.33
C ASP A 117 -2.56 -16.18 -11.13
N ALA A 118 -2.09 -14.95 -10.87
CA ALA A 118 -1.26 -14.69 -9.72
C ALA A 118 -2.08 -14.72 -8.42
N ASP A 119 -1.51 -15.34 -7.40
CA ASP A 119 -2.04 -15.36 -6.04
C ASP A 119 -1.59 -14.12 -5.27
N LEU A 120 -2.46 -13.60 -4.40
CA LEU A 120 -2.21 -12.41 -3.60
C LEU A 120 -2.07 -12.74 -2.12
N ALA A 121 -0.96 -12.35 -1.53
CA ALA A 121 -0.78 -12.23 -0.08
C ALA A 121 -0.78 -10.74 0.30
N VAL A 122 -1.75 -10.30 1.09
CA VAL A 122 -1.91 -8.88 1.41
C VAL A 122 -1.61 -8.62 2.88
N ILE A 123 -0.63 -7.76 3.13
CA ILE A 123 -0.27 -7.29 4.46
C ILE A 123 -0.91 -5.91 4.66
N GLY A 124 -1.83 -5.81 5.62
CA GLY A 124 -2.56 -4.59 5.96
C GLY A 124 -3.99 -4.51 5.43
N GLU A 125 -4.88 -4.15 6.35
CA GLU A 125 -6.33 -4.08 6.15
C GLU A 125 -6.77 -3.11 5.03
N LYS A 126 -6.04 -1.99 4.86
CA LYS A 126 -6.44 -0.94 3.92
C LYS A 126 -6.38 -1.40 2.46
N CYS A 127 -5.31 -2.07 2.08
CA CYS A 127 -5.21 -2.67 0.74
C CYS A 127 -6.09 -3.91 0.60
N LYS A 128 -6.22 -4.73 1.65
CA LYS A 128 -7.15 -5.87 1.68
C LYS A 128 -8.56 -5.47 1.31
N ALA A 129 -9.11 -4.41 1.94
CA ALA A 129 -10.46 -3.93 1.65
C ALA A 129 -10.64 -3.46 0.20
N GLN A 130 -9.60 -2.88 -0.41
CA GLN A 130 -9.65 -2.40 -1.79
C GLN A 130 -9.50 -3.53 -2.82
N LEU A 131 -8.55 -4.45 -2.59
CA LEU A 131 -8.26 -5.57 -3.48
C LEU A 131 -9.32 -6.69 -3.38
N GLY A 132 -9.84 -6.94 -2.19
CA GLY A 132 -10.91 -7.92 -1.98
C GLY A 132 -12.20 -7.60 -2.70
N ARG A 133 -12.47 -6.32 -3.00
CA ARG A 133 -13.62 -5.94 -3.84
C ARG A 133 -13.38 -6.16 -5.32
N SER A 134 -12.16 -5.93 -5.79
CA SER A 134 -11.84 -6.02 -7.22
C SER A 134 -11.40 -7.41 -7.66
N ASN A 135 -10.60 -8.09 -6.85
CA ASN A 135 -9.96 -9.36 -7.17
C ASN A 135 -10.07 -10.37 -6.03
N PRO A 136 -11.29 -10.77 -5.60
CA PRO A 136 -11.45 -11.67 -4.47
C PRO A 136 -10.90 -13.09 -4.73
N LYS A 137 -10.89 -13.53 -5.98
CA LYS A 137 -10.45 -14.88 -6.37
C LYS A 137 -8.93 -15.07 -6.23
N ASN A 138 -8.17 -14.00 -6.39
CA ASN A 138 -6.71 -14.04 -6.32
C ASN A 138 -6.18 -13.96 -4.88
N MET A 139 -7.01 -13.53 -3.92
CA MET A 139 -6.58 -13.33 -2.54
C MET A 139 -6.55 -14.66 -1.78
N VAL A 140 -5.35 -15.14 -1.49
CA VAL A 140 -5.14 -16.42 -0.75
C VAL A 140 -5.01 -16.16 0.73
N ILE A 141 -4.22 -15.17 1.14
CA ILE A 141 -3.97 -14.89 2.55
C ILE A 141 -3.91 -13.39 2.80
N SER A 142 -4.29 -12.99 4.00
CA SER A 142 -4.19 -11.58 4.42
C SER A 142 -3.78 -11.47 5.88
N PHE A 143 -2.91 -10.51 6.16
CA PHE A 143 -2.40 -10.22 7.49
C PHE A 143 -2.93 -8.87 7.96
N ALA A 144 -3.38 -8.80 9.21
CA ALA A 144 -3.82 -7.59 9.88
C ALA A 144 -2.87 -7.24 11.02
N GLY A 145 -2.91 -6.00 11.50
CA GLY A 145 -2.06 -5.52 12.57
C GLY A 145 -0.74 -4.90 12.10
N ALA A 146 -0.45 -4.99 10.81
CA ALA A 146 0.78 -4.45 10.24
C ALA A 146 0.84 -2.91 10.31
N GLY A 147 1.99 -2.39 10.72
CA GLY A 147 2.26 -0.95 10.75
C GLY A 147 1.62 -0.21 11.93
N LYS A 148 1.13 -0.89 12.96
CA LYS A 148 0.75 -0.25 14.24
C LYS A 148 1.96 0.38 14.90
N ASP A 149 3.03 -0.38 14.97
CA ASP A 149 4.34 0.05 15.46
C ASP A 149 5.40 -0.13 14.37
N ILE A 150 6.66 0.09 14.70
CA ILE A 150 7.79 -0.17 13.78
C ILE A 150 7.90 -1.70 13.63
N PRO A 151 7.79 -2.23 12.41
CA PRO A 151 7.83 -3.68 12.18
C PRO A 151 9.20 -4.24 12.59
N THR A 152 9.19 -5.41 13.20
CA THR A 152 10.38 -6.14 13.60
C THR A 152 10.69 -7.28 12.64
N PHE A 153 11.91 -7.84 12.75
CA PHE A 153 12.26 -9.03 12.00
C PHE A 153 11.37 -10.24 12.38
N ALA A 154 10.99 -10.35 13.65
CA ALA A 154 10.10 -11.41 14.12
C ALA A 154 8.73 -11.36 13.44
N ASP A 155 8.17 -10.15 13.24
CA ASP A 155 6.90 -9.98 12.52
C ASP A 155 7.04 -10.44 11.06
N ALA A 156 8.15 -10.09 10.41
CA ALA A 156 8.42 -10.51 9.03
C ALA A 156 8.61 -12.03 8.92
N SER A 157 9.34 -12.64 9.86
CA SER A 157 9.54 -14.09 9.92
C SER A 157 8.23 -14.83 10.09
N CYS A 158 7.37 -14.38 11.01
CA CYS A 158 6.05 -14.98 11.22
C CYS A 158 5.19 -14.93 9.95
N ILE A 159 5.22 -13.82 9.20
CA ILE A 159 4.50 -13.70 7.93
C ILE A 159 5.09 -14.66 6.87
N ALA A 160 6.41 -14.74 6.80
CA ALA A 160 7.11 -15.63 5.87
C ALA A 160 6.77 -17.10 6.15
N ASP A 161 6.80 -17.53 7.42
CA ASP A 161 6.44 -18.88 7.83
C ASP A 161 5.00 -19.24 7.41
N GLN A 162 4.05 -18.33 7.60
CA GLN A 162 2.67 -18.54 7.19
C GLN A 162 2.53 -18.63 5.65
N ILE A 163 3.30 -17.85 4.90
CA ILE A 163 3.32 -17.93 3.43
C ILE A 163 3.94 -19.25 2.98
N SER A 164 5.02 -19.70 3.64
CA SER A 164 5.67 -20.97 3.33
C SER A 164 4.80 -22.20 3.63
N MET A 165 3.85 -22.07 4.55
CA MET A 165 2.84 -23.12 4.84
C MET A 165 1.75 -23.23 3.76
N LEU A 166 1.67 -22.28 2.82
CA LEU A 166 0.75 -22.40 1.69
C LEU A 166 1.23 -23.54 0.77
N ASN A 167 0.35 -24.53 0.57
CA ASN A 167 0.63 -25.74 -0.22
C ASN A 167 0.76 -25.46 -1.75
N SER A 168 1.17 -24.27 -2.14
CA SER A 168 1.30 -23.86 -3.53
C SER A 168 2.78 -23.67 -3.87
N GLU A 169 3.25 -24.35 -4.89
CA GLU A 169 4.60 -24.13 -5.44
C GLU A 169 4.60 -22.85 -6.27
N TYR A 170 5.25 -21.82 -5.76
CA TYR A 170 5.43 -20.56 -6.46
C TYR A 170 6.78 -20.50 -7.17
N ILE A 171 6.75 -20.17 -8.46
CA ILE A 171 7.97 -20.01 -9.25
C ILE A 171 8.58 -18.63 -9.11
N SER A 172 7.74 -17.62 -8.98
CA SER A 172 8.14 -16.23 -8.84
C SER A 172 7.37 -15.57 -7.69
N ILE A 173 8.11 -14.88 -6.85
CA ILE A 173 7.56 -14.11 -5.73
C ILE A 173 7.86 -12.64 -5.99
N LYS A 174 6.81 -11.82 -6.09
CA LYS A 174 6.93 -10.36 -6.31
C LYS A 174 6.44 -9.61 -5.10
N ILE A 175 7.32 -8.85 -4.47
CA ILE A 175 7.00 -8.03 -3.30
C ILE A 175 6.74 -6.60 -3.77
N ILE A 176 5.54 -6.10 -3.52
CA ILE A 176 5.15 -4.73 -3.84
C ILE A 176 5.12 -3.91 -2.55
N TYR A 177 5.90 -2.85 -2.52
CA TYR A 177 5.97 -1.93 -1.38
C TYR A 177 6.17 -0.49 -1.84
N ASN A 178 5.92 0.47 -0.95
CA ASN A 178 6.19 1.88 -1.22
C ASN A 178 7.60 2.24 -0.77
N LYS A 179 8.50 2.47 -1.73
CA LYS A 179 9.85 2.94 -1.49
C LYS A 179 9.81 4.41 -1.06
N PHE A 180 10.40 4.70 0.08
CA PHE A 180 10.53 6.06 0.57
C PHE A 180 11.62 6.82 -0.21
N ILE A 181 11.27 7.96 -0.77
CA ILE A 181 12.19 8.87 -1.45
C ILE A 181 12.52 10.04 -0.53
N ASN A 182 11.49 10.80 -0.13
CA ASN A 182 11.61 11.91 0.81
C ASN A 182 10.30 12.10 1.60
N ALA A 183 10.25 13.09 2.49
CA ALA A 183 9.07 13.36 3.32
C ALA A 183 7.79 13.68 2.53
N GLY A 184 7.90 14.08 1.28
CA GLY A 184 6.76 14.43 0.41
C GLY A 184 6.51 13.44 -0.72
N SER A 185 7.42 12.49 -0.98
CA SER A 185 7.29 11.57 -2.11
C SER A 185 7.69 10.14 -1.78
N TYR A 186 6.96 9.22 -2.39
CA TYR A 186 7.17 7.78 -2.34
C TYR A 186 6.85 7.17 -3.70
N GLU A 187 7.36 6.00 -3.96
CA GLU A 187 7.14 5.27 -5.21
C GLU A 187 6.76 3.82 -4.91
N ALA A 188 5.67 3.35 -5.53
CA ALA A 188 5.31 1.95 -5.45
C ALA A 188 6.28 1.12 -6.30
N THR A 189 7.13 0.35 -5.66
CA THR A 189 8.19 -0.45 -6.29
C THR A 189 7.86 -1.93 -6.18
N VAL A 190 8.29 -2.69 -7.18
CA VAL A 190 8.22 -4.16 -7.19
C VAL A 190 9.63 -4.68 -7.01
N GLN A 191 9.80 -5.59 -6.08
CA GLN A 191 11.03 -6.31 -5.86
C GLN A 191 10.76 -7.81 -6.08
N GLU A 192 11.59 -8.46 -6.84
CA GLU A 192 11.54 -9.91 -7.00
C GLU A 192 12.24 -10.57 -5.82
N ALA A 193 11.62 -11.61 -5.29
CA ALA A 193 12.22 -12.48 -4.29
C ALA A 193 12.39 -13.86 -4.91
N PHE A 194 13.48 -14.49 -4.59
CA PHE A 194 13.83 -15.80 -5.12
C PHE A 194 13.21 -16.89 -4.26
N SER A 195 12.64 -17.92 -4.90
CA SER A 195 12.20 -19.11 -4.20
C SER A 195 13.40 -19.96 -3.76
N GLU A 196 13.19 -20.82 -2.76
CA GLU A 196 14.23 -21.73 -2.29
C GLU A 196 14.81 -22.60 -3.43
N GLU A 197 13.93 -23.07 -4.32
CA GLU A 197 14.32 -23.85 -5.49
C GLU A 197 15.22 -23.05 -6.46
N ALA A 198 14.91 -21.77 -6.69
CA ALA A 198 15.72 -20.89 -7.54
C ALA A 198 17.13 -20.71 -6.99
N ILE A 199 17.25 -20.57 -5.65
CA ILE A 199 18.55 -20.45 -4.97
C ILE A 199 19.35 -21.75 -5.06
N ILE A 200 18.71 -22.91 -4.87
CA ILE A 200 19.38 -24.22 -4.97
C ILE A 200 19.87 -24.49 -6.39
N ASN A 201 19.08 -24.14 -7.39
CA ASN A 201 19.42 -24.39 -8.79
C ASN A 201 20.54 -23.44 -9.31
N SER A 202 20.56 -22.19 -8.87
CA SER A 202 21.66 -21.27 -9.18
C SER A 202 23.01 -21.78 -8.63
N ARG A 203 23.00 -22.39 -7.45
CA ARG A 203 24.18 -23.05 -6.86
C ARG A 203 24.70 -24.22 -7.69
N LYS A 204 23.83 -24.99 -8.34
CA LYS A 204 24.20 -26.10 -9.20
C LYS A 204 24.84 -25.64 -10.53
N SER A 205 24.33 -24.54 -11.09
CA SER A 205 24.88 -23.96 -12.33
C SER A 205 26.29 -23.39 -12.14
N GLY A 206 26.56 -22.74 -11.01
CA GLY A 206 27.89 -22.19 -10.70
C GLY A 206 28.98 -23.24 -10.42
N ARG A 207 28.62 -24.51 -10.18
CA ARG A 207 29.58 -25.61 -9.97
C ARG A 207 30.04 -26.32 -11.26
N GLN A 208 29.40 -26.03 -12.40
CA GLN A 208 29.72 -26.65 -13.69
C GLN A 208 30.73 -25.83 -14.53
N THR A 209 31.18 -24.69 -14.04
CA THR A 209 32.10 -23.78 -14.75
C THR A 209 33.50 -23.69 -14.13
N THR A 210 33.93 -24.69 -13.34
CA THR A 210 35.30 -24.82 -12.85
C THR A 210 35.93 -26.12 -13.29
#